data_e8236aebaad6417332384918479ce5c7
#
_entry.id   e8236aebaad6417332384918479ce5c7
#
_cell.length_a   1.000
_cell.length_b   1.000
_cell.length_c   1.000
_cell.angle_alpha   90.00
_cell.angle_beta   90.00
_cell.angle_gamma   90.00
#
_symmetry.space_group_name_H-M   'P 1'
#
loop_
_entity.id
_entity.type
_entity.pdbx_description
1 polymer ?
#
loop_
_entity_poly.entity_id
_entity_poly.type
_entity_poly.pdbx_seq_one_letter_code
_entity_poly.pdbx_strand_id
1 'polypeptide(L)'
;MAIKAIVMDIDGTLLTSEKKISPKTRQALVAAQKQGLSLILASGRPTNGMRPLADELEMAHYNGHLLSYNGACVTHHGSQQQLFNQTISKSLSQQILEHLKQFDVIPMINDETFMYVNDVFHHTLHLETGDFNIIEYESRGGNFQLCEWHDLAARLNFPLNKILIAGEPAYLQKYHEAIYAPFKETVTAAFSAPFYFEFTAKNIDKARSLEKLTLQLGIAAEEVIAFGDGHNDYTMLEWAGTGIAMENAVEE
;
A
#
# COMPACT_ATOMS: atom_id res chain seq x y z
N MET A 1 -27.66 13.67 0.08
CA MET A 1 -26.93 13.86 1.37
C MET A 1 -25.72 14.73 1.12
N ALA A 2 -25.18 15.42 2.12
CA ALA A 2 -23.96 16.19 1.95
C ALA A 2 -22.74 15.25 2.10
N ILE A 3 -21.74 15.40 1.24
CA ILE A 3 -20.48 14.66 1.37
C ILE A 3 -19.75 15.10 2.63
N LYS A 4 -19.22 14.14 3.38
CA LYS A 4 -18.44 14.34 4.62
C LYS A 4 -17.01 13.81 4.52
N ALA A 5 -16.73 12.86 3.62
CA ALA A 5 -15.40 12.34 3.42
C ALA A 5 -15.03 12.25 1.94
N ILE A 6 -13.75 12.54 1.66
CA ILE A 6 -13.09 12.33 0.37
C ILE A 6 -12.05 11.24 0.56
N VAL A 7 -12.12 10.18 -0.25
CA VAL A 7 -11.15 9.10 -0.29
C VAL A 7 -10.39 9.16 -1.61
N MET A 8 -9.07 9.15 -1.56
CA MET A 8 -8.22 9.24 -2.75
C MET A 8 -7.23 8.08 -2.76
N ASP A 9 -7.22 7.31 -3.85
CA ASP A 9 -6.02 6.54 -4.17
C ASP A 9 -4.86 7.49 -4.53
N ILE A 10 -3.63 6.99 -4.53
CA ILE A 10 -2.43 7.81 -4.70
C ILE A 10 -1.88 7.71 -6.11
N ASP A 11 -1.47 6.50 -6.52
CA ASP A 11 -0.72 6.32 -7.76
C ASP A 11 -1.67 6.19 -8.96
N GLY A 12 -1.64 7.15 -9.87
CA GLY A 12 -2.58 7.23 -10.99
C GLY A 12 -3.85 8.05 -10.67
N THR A 13 -4.07 8.41 -9.41
CA THR A 13 -5.25 9.17 -8.96
C THR A 13 -4.87 10.53 -8.39
N LEU A 14 -4.24 10.56 -7.21
CA LEU A 14 -3.80 11.82 -6.57
C LEU A 14 -2.57 12.42 -7.26
N LEU A 15 -1.64 11.56 -7.67
CA LEU A 15 -0.37 11.95 -8.27
C LEU A 15 -0.45 12.05 -9.78
N THR A 16 0.19 13.07 -10.33
CA THR A 16 0.45 13.19 -11.78
C THR A 16 1.46 12.14 -12.25
N SER A 17 1.66 12.02 -13.57
CA SER A 17 2.72 11.19 -14.17
C SER A 17 4.13 11.55 -13.67
N GLU A 18 4.33 12.80 -13.20
CA GLU A 18 5.59 13.24 -12.57
C GLU A 18 5.69 12.88 -11.08
N LYS A 19 4.76 12.09 -10.55
CA LYS A 19 4.68 11.68 -9.13
C LYS A 19 4.57 12.85 -8.16
N LYS A 20 3.81 13.89 -8.53
CA LYS A 20 3.56 15.09 -7.73
C LYS A 20 2.07 15.36 -7.61
N ILE A 21 1.66 15.98 -6.50
CA ILE A 21 0.31 16.53 -6.36
C ILE A 21 0.24 17.84 -7.17
N SER A 22 -0.75 17.97 -8.07
CA SER A 22 -0.90 19.21 -8.81
C SER A 22 -1.30 20.36 -7.89
N PRO A 23 -0.84 21.61 -8.15
CA PRO A 23 -1.25 22.77 -7.32
C PRO A 23 -2.76 22.94 -7.22
N LYS A 24 -3.50 22.63 -8.29
CA LYS A 24 -4.97 22.70 -8.33
C LYS A 24 -5.60 21.64 -7.41
N THR A 25 -5.12 20.40 -7.49
CA THR A 25 -5.58 19.29 -6.63
C THR A 25 -5.30 19.60 -5.16
N ARG A 26 -4.06 20.02 -4.85
CA ARG A 26 -3.68 20.42 -3.49
C ARG A 26 -4.61 21.51 -2.94
N GLN A 27 -4.82 22.59 -3.70
CA GLN A 27 -5.68 23.69 -3.29
C GLN A 27 -7.13 23.22 -3.01
N ALA A 28 -7.68 22.37 -3.89
CA ALA A 28 -9.03 21.84 -3.75
C ALA A 28 -9.19 20.97 -2.50
N LEU A 29 -8.25 20.02 -2.25
CA LEU A 29 -8.31 19.12 -1.11
C LEU A 29 -8.10 19.85 0.22
N VAL A 30 -7.18 20.82 0.28
CA VAL A 30 -7.00 21.65 1.47
C VAL A 30 -8.25 22.51 1.73
N ALA A 31 -8.87 23.08 0.68
CA ALA A 31 -10.10 23.85 0.82
C ALA A 31 -11.28 23.00 1.31
N ALA A 32 -11.39 21.76 0.83
CA ALA A 32 -12.40 20.80 1.28
C ALA A 32 -12.25 20.46 2.78
N GLN A 33 -11.00 20.21 3.22
CA GLN A 33 -10.71 19.94 4.64
C GLN A 33 -11.05 21.16 5.52
N LYS A 34 -10.77 22.39 5.05
CA LYS A 34 -11.17 23.64 5.74
C LYS A 34 -12.68 23.79 5.90
N GLN A 35 -13.46 23.16 5.03
CA GLN A 35 -14.93 23.11 5.12
C GLN A 35 -15.45 21.97 5.99
N GLY A 36 -14.54 21.19 6.63
CA GLY A 36 -14.88 20.12 7.55
C GLY A 36 -15.01 18.74 6.91
N LEU A 37 -14.59 18.54 5.64
CA LEU A 37 -14.55 17.22 5.04
C LEU A 37 -13.33 16.45 5.55
N SER A 38 -13.53 15.18 5.90
CA SER A 38 -12.43 14.26 6.21
C SER A 38 -11.72 13.83 4.95
N LEU A 39 -10.39 13.97 4.89
CA LEU A 39 -9.58 13.45 3.79
C LEU A 39 -8.92 12.13 4.21
N ILE A 40 -9.07 11.10 3.37
CA ILE A 40 -8.50 9.77 3.56
C ILE A 40 -7.67 9.42 2.32
N LEU A 41 -6.38 9.18 2.49
CA LEU A 41 -5.55 8.60 1.42
C LEU A 41 -5.56 7.08 1.57
N ALA A 42 -5.86 6.35 0.49
CA ALA A 42 -6.00 4.89 0.47
C ALA A 42 -5.09 4.28 -0.60
N SER A 43 -4.03 3.58 -0.19
CA SER A 43 -3.00 3.09 -1.13
C SER A 43 -2.43 1.73 -0.74
N GLY A 44 -1.84 1.02 -1.70
CA GLY A 44 -0.96 -0.13 -1.47
C GLY A 44 0.40 0.23 -0.86
N ARG A 45 0.74 1.52 -0.82
CA ARG A 45 1.99 2.00 -0.25
C ARG A 45 2.07 1.72 1.25
N PRO A 46 3.31 1.58 1.79
CA PRO A 46 3.55 1.65 3.23
C PRO A 46 3.14 3.00 3.80
N THR A 47 2.76 3.04 5.08
CA THR A 47 2.35 4.28 5.77
C THR A 47 3.39 5.39 5.65
N ASN A 48 4.68 5.06 5.80
CA ASN A 48 5.76 6.04 5.68
C ASN A 48 5.87 6.67 4.28
N GLY A 49 5.61 5.91 3.23
CA GLY A 49 5.59 6.42 1.86
C GLY A 49 4.40 7.34 1.56
N MET A 50 3.37 7.33 2.40
CA MET A 50 2.19 8.20 2.27
C MET A 50 2.33 9.50 3.09
N ARG A 51 3.09 9.49 4.19
CA ARG A 51 3.22 10.64 5.10
C ARG A 51 3.63 11.95 4.42
N PRO A 52 4.65 11.99 3.54
CA PRO A 52 5.03 13.24 2.87
C PRO A 52 3.88 13.87 2.05
N LEU A 53 3.05 13.04 1.41
CA LEU A 53 1.88 13.51 0.67
C LEU A 53 0.79 14.05 1.59
N ALA A 54 0.57 13.39 2.72
CA ALA A 54 -0.39 13.84 3.73
C ALA A 54 0.06 15.15 4.39
N ASP A 55 1.36 15.34 4.62
CA ASP A 55 1.94 16.59 5.12
C ASP A 55 1.75 17.72 4.11
N GLU A 56 1.99 17.46 2.80
CA GLU A 56 1.74 18.43 1.73
C GLU A 56 0.27 18.87 1.66
N LEU A 57 -0.66 17.95 1.98
CA LEU A 57 -2.10 18.21 2.03
C LEU A 57 -2.58 18.76 3.39
N GLU A 58 -1.67 19.07 4.32
CA GLU A 58 -1.97 19.62 5.65
C GLU A 58 -2.90 18.73 6.49
N MET A 59 -2.95 17.42 6.21
CA MET A 59 -3.93 16.48 6.79
C MET A 59 -3.84 16.38 8.33
N ALA A 60 -2.68 16.62 8.92
CA ALA A 60 -2.51 16.64 10.37
C ALA A 60 -3.37 17.69 11.08
N HIS A 61 -3.67 18.80 10.38
CA HIS A 61 -4.49 19.89 10.92
C HIS A 61 -5.99 19.65 10.82
N TYR A 62 -6.42 18.70 9.97
CA TYR A 62 -7.83 18.48 9.62
C TYR A 62 -8.30 17.05 9.87
N ASN A 63 -7.69 16.34 10.82
CA ASN A 63 -8.04 14.95 11.16
C ASN A 63 -7.99 13.98 9.97
N GLY A 64 -6.98 14.13 9.09
CA GLY A 64 -6.80 13.24 7.95
C GLY A 64 -6.34 11.84 8.35
N HIS A 65 -6.66 10.85 7.52
CA HIS A 65 -6.34 9.44 7.78
C HIS A 65 -5.59 8.82 6.61
N LEU A 66 -4.69 7.89 6.92
CA LEU A 66 -3.96 7.07 5.97
C LEU A 66 -4.42 5.62 6.06
N LEU A 67 -4.88 5.09 4.94
CA LEU A 67 -5.24 3.68 4.76
C LEU A 67 -4.16 3.08 3.87
N SER A 68 -3.16 2.45 4.49
CA SER A 68 -1.96 1.91 3.85
C SER A 68 -2.02 0.40 3.67
N TYR A 69 -1.12 -0.14 2.86
CA TYR A 69 -1.05 -1.58 2.55
C TYR A 69 -2.39 -2.14 2.05
N ASN A 70 -3.08 -1.41 1.15
CA ASN A 70 -4.42 -1.75 0.64
C ASN A 70 -5.48 -1.94 1.74
N GLY A 71 -5.35 -1.24 2.86
CA GLY A 71 -6.27 -1.32 3.98
C GLY A 71 -5.78 -2.18 5.16
N ALA A 72 -4.60 -2.78 5.09
CA ALA A 72 -4.06 -3.54 6.21
C ALA A 72 -3.80 -2.68 7.45
N CYS A 73 -3.50 -1.40 7.26
CA CYS A 73 -3.25 -0.47 8.35
C CYS A 73 -4.01 0.85 8.13
N VAL A 74 -4.65 1.35 9.18
CA VAL A 74 -5.30 2.66 9.20
C VAL A 74 -4.68 3.50 10.32
N THR A 75 -4.19 4.67 9.97
CA THR A 75 -3.50 5.59 10.89
C THR A 75 -4.14 6.97 10.83
N HIS A 76 -4.40 7.58 11.98
CA HIS A 76 -4.73 9.00 12.07
C HIS A 76 -3.47 9.82 11.90
N HIS A 77 -3.40 10.66 10.85
CA HIS A 77 -2.13 11.29 10.45
C HIS A 77 -1.60 12.28 11.50
N GLY A 78 -2.45 13.09 12.11
CA GLY A 78 -2.02 14.10 13.08
C GLY A 78 -1.44 13.53 14.39
N SER A 79 -2.08 12.52 14.97
CA SER A 79 -1.63 11.88 16.22
C SER A 79 -0.69 10.70 16.00
N GLN A 80 -0.53 10.24 14.78
CA GLN A 80 0.18 9.01 14.41
C GLN A 80 -0.41 7.74 15.09
N GLN A 81 -1.62 7.84 15.61
CA GLN A 81 -2.30 6.71 16.23
C GLN A 81 -2.75 5.70 15.18
N GLN A 82 -2.34 4.46 15.37
CA GLN A 82 -2.79 3.33 14.58
C GLN A 82 -4.19 2.92 15.08
N LEU A 83 -5.22 3.11 14.25
CA LEU A 83 -6.62 2.81 14.57
C LEU A 83 -6.98 1.35 14.26
N PHE A 84 -6.32 0.80 13.25
CA PHE A 84 -6.49 -0.57 12.81
C PHE A 84 -5.18 -1.08 12.22
N ASN A 85 -4.84 -2.35 12.50
CA ASN A 85 -3.69 -3.00 11.89
C ASN A 85 -3.94 -4.50 11.77
N GLN A 86 -3.94 -5.01 10.56
CA GLN A 86 -4.05 -6.44 10.26
C GLN A 86 -2.76 -6.91 9.60
N THR A 87 -2.08 -7.84 10.25
CA THR A 87 -0.74 -8.29 9.86
C THR A 87 -0.71 -9.79 9.59
N ILE A 88 0.26 -10.22 8.82
CA ILE A 88 0.72 -11.62 8.81
C ILE A 88 1.46 -11.84 10.12
N SER A 89 1.13 -12.89 10.86
CA SER A 89 1.82 -13.16 12.13
C SER A 89 3.32 -13.38 11.93
N LYS A 90 4.12 -13.04 12.93
CA LYS A 90 5.57 -13.25 12.89
C LYS A 90 5.95 -14.68 12.46
N SER A 91 5.34 -15.69 13.07
CA SER A 91 5.64 -17.09 12.75
C SER A 91 5.33 -17.45 11.30
N LEU A 92 4.20 -16.99 10.77
CA LEU A 92 3.82 -17.24 9.38
C LEU A 92 4.73 -16.47 8.41
N SER A 93 5.08 -15.23 8.75
CA SER A 93 6.03 -14.43 7.96
C SER A 93 7.42 -15.10 7.89
N GLN A 94 7.89 -15.66 9.00
CA GLN A 94 9.15 -16.42 9.02
C GLN A 94 9.07 -17.66 8.13
N GLN A 95 7.94 -18.39 8.13
CA GLN A 95 7.75 -19.57 7.26
C GLN A 95 7.72 -19.18 5.78
N ILE A 96 7.05 -18.07 5.42
CA ILE A 96 7.05 -17.56 4.05
C ILE A 96 8.47 -17.19 3.63
N LEU A 97 9.18 -16.40 4.43
CA LEU A 97 10.55 -15.98 4.13
C LEU A 97 11.53 -17.17 4.02
N GLU A 98 11.36 -18.20 4.85
CA GLU A 98 12.15 -19.43 4.75
C GLU A 98 11.87 -20.17 3.45
N HIS A 99 10.59 -20.28 3.06
CA HIS A 99 10.19 -20.91 1.80
C HIS A 99 10.73 -20.15 0.58
N LEU A 100 10.78 -18.81 0.63
CA LEU A 100 11.29 -17.98 -0.45
C LEU A 100 12.77 -18.20 -0.78
N LYS A 101 13.56 -18.74 0.15
CA LYS A 101 14.97 -19.09 -0.09
C LYS A 101 15.19 -20.14 -1.20
N GLN A 102 14.15 -20.85 -1.62
CA GLN A 102 14.19 -21.83 -2.70
C GLN A 102 14.02 -21.21 -4.09
N PHE A 103 13.75 -19.90 -4.18
CA PHE A 103 13.42 -19.19 -5.40
C PHE A 103 14.40 -18.03 -5.63
N ASP A 104 14.64 -17.73 -6.89
CA ASP A 104 15.46 -16.59 -7.31
C ASP A 104 14.59 -15.30 -7.29
N VAL A 105 14.36 -14.79 -6.10
CA VAL A 105 13.56 -13.59 -5.85
C VAL A 105 14.21 -12.72 -4.79
N ILE A 106 13.88 -11.45 -4.78
CA ILE A 106 14.37 -10.45 -3.82
C ILE A 106 13.25 -10.16 -2.82
N PRO A 107 13.25 -10.76 -1.63
CA PRO A 107 12.28 -10.44 -0.60
C PRO A 107 12.62 -9.11 0.09
N MET A 108 11.61 -8.28 0.25
CA MET A 108 11.68 -6.99 0.93
C MET A 108 10.59 -6.95 2.00
N ILE A 109 10.97 -6.65 3.22
CA ILE A 109 10.07 -6.45 4.35
C ILE A 109 10.39 -5.15 5.04
N ASN A 110 9.46 -4.60 5.79
CA ASN A 110 9.70 -3.34 6.48
C ASN A 110 9.02 -3.28 7.85
N ASP A 111 9.59 -2.46 8.72
CA ASP A 111 8.90 -1.87 9.87
C ASP A 111 8.53 -0.40 9.57
N GLU A 112 8.38 0.42 10.58
CA GLU A 112 8.07 1.85 10.42
C GLU A 112 9.26 2.69 9.91
N THR A 113 10.50 2.22 10.07
CA THR A 113 11.72 2.99 9.80
C THR A 113 12.57 2.37 8.70
N PHE A 114 12.71 1.05 8.73
CA PHE A 114 13.64 0.33 7.88
C PHE A 114 12.92 -0.56 6.88
N MET A 115 13.49 -0.63 5.67
CA MET A 115 13.26 -1.71 4.74
C MET A 115 14.44 -2.70 4.87
N TYR A 116 14.10 -3.96 5.12
CA TYR A 116 15.07 -5.04 5.31
C TYR A 116 15.13 -5.92 4.07
N VAL A 117 16.34 -6.21 3.62
CA VAL A 117 16.66 -7.08 2.49
C VAL A 117 17.77 -8.07 2.86
N ASN A 118 17.87 -9.19 2.12
CA ASN A 118 18.92 -10.18 2.38
C ASN A 118 20.31 -9.72 1.91
N ASP A 119 20.36 -9.03 0.77
CA ASP A 119 21.58 -8.57 0.12
C ASP A 119 21.27 -7.27 -0.63
N VAL A 120 21.91 -6.18 -0.21
CA VAL A 120 21.70 -4.86 -0.83
C VAL A 120 22.33 -4.77 -2.22
N PHE A 121 23.24 -5.67 -2.59
CA PHE A 121 23.89 -5.71 -3.89
C PHE A 121 23.12 -6.59 -4.91
N HIS A 122 22.23 -7.45 -4.45
CA HIS A 122 21.32 -8.21 -5.30
C HIS A 122 20.03 -7.39 -5.52
N HIS A 123 20.13 -6.37 -6.38
CA HIS A 123 19.10 -5.33 -6.51
C HIS A 123 18.64 -5.07 -7.94
N THR A 124 19.27 -5.66 -8.96
CA THR A 124 19.02 -5.32 -10.36
C THR A 124 18.05 -6.30 -10.98
N LEU A 125 16.98 -5.78 -11.58
CA LEU A 125 16.10 -6.50 -12.50
C LEU A 125 16.38 -6.03 -13.94
N HIS A 126 16.34 -6.96 -14.89
CA HIS A 126 16.54 -6.69 -16.31
C HIS A 126 15.19 -6.57 -17.00
N LEU A 127 14.62 -5.36 -16.97
CA LEU A 127 13.31 -5.08 -17.58
C LEU A 127 13.48 -4.66 -19.05
N GLU A 128 12.40 -4.70 -19.82
CA GLU A 128 12.39 -4.22 -21.21
C GLU A 128 12.84 -2.76 -21.34
N THR A 129 12.63 -1.97 -20.28
CA THR A 129 13.05 -0.55 -20.17
C THR A 129 14.52 -0.37 -19.78
N GLY A 130 15.24 -1.45 -19.49
CA GLY A 130 16.65 -1.46 -19.02
C GLY A 130 16.81 -1.98 -17.61
N ASP A 131 18.01 -1.86 -17.10
CA ASP A 131 18.36 -2.26 -15.73
C ASP A 131 17.65 -1.40 -14.70
N PHE A 132 17.03 -2.04 -13.71
CA PHE A 132 16.21 -1.38 -12.69
C PHE A 132 16.65 -1.79 -11.29
N ASN A 133 17.10 -0.80 -10.50
CA ASN A 133 17.46 -1.01 -9.10
C ASN A 133 16.21 -1.01 -8.22
N ILE A 134 15.70 -2.20 -7.97
CA ILE A 134 14.43 -2.41 -7.27
C ILE A 134 14.49 -2.03 -5.78
N ILE A 135 15.63 -2.28 -5.13
CA ILE A 135 15.80 -1.96 -3.70
C ILE A 135 15.86 -0.45 -3.48
N GLU A 136 16.58 0.27 -4.35
CA GLU A 136 16.62 1.74 -4.30
C GLU A 136 15.24 2.34 -4.56
N TYR A 137 14.52 1.82 -5.55
CA TYR A 137 13.17 2.28 -5.89
C TYR A 137 12.19 2.12 -4.72
N GLU A 138 12.14 0.92 -4.11
CA GLU A 138 11.24 0.65 -3.00
C GLU A 138 11.62 1.39 -1.72
N SER A 139 12.90 1.44 -1.37
CA SER A 139 13.35 2.15 -0.17
C SER A 139 13.03 3.65 -0.24
N ARG A 140 13.24 4.27 -1.41
CA ARG A 140 12.89 5.69 -1.64
C ARG A 140 11.38 5.90 -1.69
N GLY A 141 10.65 5.05 -2.42
CA GLY A 141 9.18 5.12 -2.53
C GLY A 141 8.46 4.94 -1.19
N GLY A 142 8.98 4.07 -0.35
CA GLY A 142 8.49 3.82 1.01
C GLY A 142 9.01 4.79 2.06
N ASN A 143 9.96 5.69 1.71
CA ASN A 143 10.64 6.58 2.63
C ASN A 143 11.32 5.83 3.79
N PHE A 144 12.01 4.71 3.45
CA PHE A 144 12.70 3.85 4.40
C PHE A 144 14.21 4.05 4.40
N GLN A 145 14.82 3.85 5.56
CA GLN A 145 16.23 3.55 5.66
C GLN A 145 16.45 2.09 5.26
N LEU A 146 17.53 1.80 4.54
CA LEU A 146 17.85 0.46 4.09
C LEU A 146 18.69 -0.28 5.15
N CYS A 147 18.29 -1.53 5.45
CA CYS A 147 19.00 -2.39 6.39
C CYS A 147 19.18 -3.80 5.81
N GLU A 148 20.41 -4.30 5.83
CA GLU A 148 20.71 -5.65 5.39
C GLU A 148 20.60 -6.64 6.56
N TRP A 149 19.82 -7.68 6.36
CA TRP A 149 19.75 -8.86 7.21
C TRP A 149 20.04 -10.11 6.39
N HIS A 150 21.22 -10.65 6.50
CA HIS A 150 21.65 -11.82 5.73
C HIS A 150 20.62 -12.96 5.72
N ASP A 151 19.86 -13.13 6.79
CA ASP A 151 18.72 -14.05 6.89
C ASP A 151 17.51 -13.35 7.48
N LEU A 152 16.59 -12.92 6.61
CA LEU A 152 15.35 -12.25 6.99
C LEU A 152 14.46 -13.17 7.85
N ALA A 153 14.33 -14.45 7.48
CA ALA A 153 13.49 -15.41 8.20
C ALA A 153 13.95 -15.61 9.64
N ALA A 154 15.26 -15.79 9.85
CA ALA A 154 15.84 -16.01 11.17
C ALA A 154 15.81 -14.76 12.07
N ARG A 155 15.96 -13.57 11.48
CA ARG A 155 16.06 -12.30 12.24
C ARG A 155 14.71 -11.63 12.50
N LEU A 156 13.68 -11.92 11.71
CA LEU A 156 12.36 -11.33 11.86
C LEU A 156 11.78 -11.58 13.26
N ASN A 157 11.46 -10.51 13.98
CA ASN A 157 10.93 -10.59 15.35
C ASN A 157 9.62 -9.80 15.56
N PHE A 158 9.02 -9.29 14.49
CA PHE A 158 7.74 -8.55 14.48
C PHE A 158 6.79 -9.10 13.38
N PRO A 159 5.48 -8.82 13.47
CA PRO A 159 4.52 -9.15 12.41
C PRO A 159 4.64 -8.18 11.24
N LEU A 160 4.23 -8.60 10.04
CA LEU A 160 4.36 -7.82 8.81
C LEU A 160 3.00 -7.47 8.20
N ASN A 161 2.82 -6.25 7.73
CA ASN A 161 1.66 -5.88 6.92
C ASN A 161 1.76 -6.47 5.50
N LYS A 162 2.97 -6.55 4.97
CA LYS A 162 3.25 -7.06 3.63
C LYS A 162 4.63 -7.72 3.58
N ILE A 163 4.75 -8.78 2.79
CA ILE A 163 6.01 -9.28 2.28
C ILE A 163 5.98 -9.02 0.78
N LEU A 164 6.87 -8.17 0.29
CA LEU A 164 7.04 -7.89 -1.12
C LEU A 164 8.17 -8.72 -1.67
N ILE A 165 7.95 -9.43 -2.76
CA ILE A 165 9.04 -10.05 -3.52
C ILE A 165 9.14 -9.43 -4.90
N ALA A 166 10.37 -9.16 -5.31
CA ALA A 166 10.70 -8.75 -6.66
C ALA A 166 11.47 -9.86 -7.39
N GLY A 167 11.31 -9.91 -8.70
CA GLY A 167 12.02 -10.87 -9.55
C GLY A 167 11.78 -10.58 -11.02
N GLU A 168 12.54 -11.23 -11.89
CA GLU A 168 12.34 -11.15 -13.33
C GLU A 168 10.89 -11.51 -13.68
N PRO A 169 10.17 -10.72 -14.51
CA PRO A 169 8.75 -10.95 -14.80
C PRO A 169 8.44 -12.36 -15.27
N ALA A 170 9.24 -12.89 -16.19
CA ALA A 170 9.06 -14.25 -16.72
C ALA A 170 9.29 -15.33 -15.63
N TYR A 171 10.22 -15.09 -14.69
CA TYR A 171 10.47 -15.98 -13.58
C TYR A 171 9.30 -16.00 -12.59
N LEU A 172 8.82 -14.83 -12.18
CA LEU A 172 7.67 -14.71 -11.28
C LEU A 172 6.41 -15.32 -11.92
N GLN A 173 6.14 -15.02 -13.17
CA GLN A 173 5.01 -15.61 -13.89
C GLN A 173 5.06 -17.14 -13.92
N LYS A 174 6.23 -17.73 -14.03
CA LYS A 174 6.43 -19.18 -14.02
C LYS A 174 6.27 -19.82 -12.65
N TYR A 175 6.74 -19.16 -11.60
CA TYR A 175 6.90 -19.79 -10.28
C TYR A 175 5.93 -19.26 -9.20
N HIS A 176 5.14 -18.21 -9.44
CA HIS A 176 4.23 -17.62 -8.44
C HIS A 176 3.29 -18.64 -7.79
N GLU A 177 2.78 -19.61 -8.56
CA GLU A 177 1.92 -20.67 -8.02
C GLU A 177 2.68 -21.55 -7.01
N ALA A 178 3.92 -21.96 -7.32
CA ALA A 178 4.76 -22.75 -6.41
C ALA A 178 5.15 -21.94 -5.16
N ILE A 179 5.43 -20.67 -5.33
CA ILE A 179 5.74 -19.73 -4.25
C ILE A 179 4.54 -19.60 -3.29
N TYR A 180 3.33 -19.48 -3.83
CA TYR A 180 2.11 -19.22 -3.05
C TYR A 180 1.45 -20.49 -2.51
N ALA A 181 1.58 -21.63 -3.18
CA ALA A 181 0.84 -22.85 -2.89
C ALA A 181 0.81 -23.27 -1.40
N PRO A 182 1.93 -23.24 -0.64
CA PRO A 182 1.91 -23.65 0.78
C PRO A 182 1.08 -22.72 1.69
N PHE A 183 0.77 -21.51 1.24
CA PHE A 183 0.21 -20.45 2.08
C PHE A 183 -1.19 -19.99 1.63
N LYS A 184 -1.77 -20.58 0.59
CA LYS A 184 -3.08 -20.20 0.00
C LYS A 184 -4.21 -20.09 1.02
N GLU A 185 -4.19 -20.93 2.05
CA GLU A 185 -5.23 -20.94 3.08
C GLU A 185 -5.02 -19.88 4.17
N THR A 186 -3.83 -19.31 4.29
CA THR A 186 -3.46 -18.46 5.43
C THR A 186 -3.20 -16.99 5.08
N VAL A 187 -2.79 -16.71 3.85
CA VAL A 187 -2.53 -15.35 3.35
C VAL A 187 -3.18 -15.14 1.98
N THR A 188 -3.24 -13.92 1.54
CA THR A 188 -3.51 -13.55 0.13
C THR A 188 -2.19 -13.22 -0.54
N ALA A 189 -2.01 -13.63 -1.79
CA ALA A 189 -0.88 -13.17 -2.59
C ALA A 189 -1.34 -12.81 -4.01
N ALA A 190 -0.80 -11.72 -4.55
CA ALA A 190 -1.16 -11.20 -5.85
C ALA A 190 0.00 -10.42 -6.50
N PHE A 191 -0.03 -10.30 -7.81
CA PHE A 191 0.84 -9.38 -8.54
C PHE A 191 0.37 -7.94 -8.32
N SER A 192 1.31 -7.04 -8.00
CA SER A 192 1.08 -5.58 -8.00
C SER A 192 1.79 -4.90 -9.19
N ALA A 193 2.74 -5.59 -9.80
CA ALA A 193 3.37 -5.27 -11.08
C ALA A 193 3.91 -6.58 -11.69
N PRO A 194 4.27 -6.63 -12.98
CA PRO A 194 4.81 -7.85 -13.58
C PRO A 194 6.05 -8.41 -12.86
N PHE A 195 6.81 -7.55 -12.20
CA PHE A 195 8.02 -7.87 -11.44
C PHE A 195 7.83 -7.86 -9.92
N TYR A 196 6.59 -7.70 -9.44
CA TYR A 196 6.22 -7.71 -8.02
C TYR A 196 5.15 -8.74 -7.70
N PHE A 197 5.39 -9.55 -6.67
CA PHE A 197 4.38 -10.41 -6.08
C PHE A 197 4.33 -10.18 -4.57
N GLU A 198 3.14 -9.92 -4.03
CA GLU A 198 2.95 -9.43 -2.67
C GLU A 198 2.14 -10.42 -1.84
N PHE A 199 2.58 -10.68 -0.60
CA PHE A 199 1.81 -11.39 0.40
C PHE A 199 1.23 -10.42 1.41
N THR A 200 -0.05 -10.56 1.71
CA THR A 200 -0.76 -9.81 2.75
C THR A 200 -1.60 -10.74 3.61
N ALA A 201 -2.06 -10.28 4.76
CA ALA A 201 -3.04 -11.04 5.54
C ALA A 201 -4.32 -11.24 4.72
N LYS A 202 -5.06 -12.32 5.00
CA LYS A 202 -6.33 -12.57 4.31
C LYS A 202 -7.37 -11.48 4.58
N ASN A 203 -8.25 -11.28 3.60
CA ASN A 203 -9.35 -10.34 3.69
C ASN A 203 -8.91 -8.88 3.91
N ILE A 204 -7.74 -8.51 3.40
CA ILE A 204 -7.33 -7.12 3.27
C ILE A 204 -7.98 -6.54 2.01
N ASP A 205 -8.62 -5.37 2.18
CA ASP A 205 -9.42 -4.73 1.15
C ASP A 205 -9.63 -3.27 1.55
N LYS A 206 -9.53 -2.34 0.60
CA LYS A 206 -9.69 -0.90 0.86
C LYS A 206 -11.09 -0.60 1.40
N ALA A 207 -12.14 -1.17 0.81
CA ALA A 207 -13.54 -0.93 1.23
C ALA A 207 -13.79 -1.36 2.67
N ARG A 208 -13.37 -2.57 3.05
CA ARG A 208 -13.56 -3.09 4.41
C ARG A 208 -12.93 -2.23 5.49
N SER A 209 -11.77 -1.68 5.19
CA SER A 209 -11.05 -0.82 6.13
C SER A 209 -11.63 0.59 6.17
N LEU A 210 -12.13 1.09 5.02
CA LEU A 210 -12.92 2.32 4.97
C LEU A 210 -14.21 2.20 5.76
N GLU A 211 -14.98 1.11 5.60
CA GLU A 211 -16.18 0.87 6.37
C GLU A 211 -15.94 0.93 7.88
N LYS A 212 -14.87 0.27 8.36
CA LYS A 212 -14.48 0.32 9.77
C LYS A 212 -14.11 1.72 10.24
N LEU A 213 -13.33 2.45 9.42
CA LEU A 213 -12.90 3.81 9.75
C LEU A 213 -14.09 4.76 9.77
N THR A 214 -14.92 4.76 8.74
CA THR A 214 -16.05 5.68 8.59
C THR A 214 -17.12 5.43 9.65
N LEU A 215 -17.34 4.17 10.05
CA LEU A 215 -18.21 3.83 11.19
C LEU A 215 -17.71 4.49 12.50
N GLN A 216 -16.40 4.48 12.75
CA GLN A 216 -15.82 5.17 13.92
C GLN A 216 -15.95 6.70 13.84
N LEU A 217 -15.93 7.25 12.62
CA LEU A 217 -16.09 8.68 12.37
C LEU A 217 -17.55 9.14 12.32
N GLY A 218 -18.53 8.21 12.37
CA GLY A 218 -19.95 8.52 12.23
C GLY A 218 -20.32 9.01 10.82
N ILE A 219 -19.63 8.50 9.78
CA ILE A 219 -19.83 8.84 8.37
C ILE A 219 -20.44 7.61 7.67
N ALA A 220 -21.60 7.80 7.01
CA ALA A 220 -22.23 6.74 6.23
C ALA A 220 -21.58 6.64 4.84
N ALA A 221 -21.67 5.46 4.18
CA ALA A 221 -21.09 5.25 2.86
C ALA A 221 -21.62 6.26 1.82
N GLU A 222 -22.89 6.62 1.89
CA GLU A 222 -23.57 7.60 1.02
C GLU A 222 -23.01 9.03 1.18
N GLU A 223 -22.26 9.30 2.24
CA GLU A 223 -21.62 10.58 2.53
C GLU A 223 -20.12 10.60 2.10
N VAL A 224 -19.67 9.53 1.43
CA VAL A 224 -18.31 9.34 0.96
C VAL A 224 -18.24 9.51 -0.55
N ILE A 225 -17.25 10.29 -1.03
CA ILE A 225 -16.81 10.30 -2.42
C ILE A 225 -15.42 9.68 -2.50
N ALA A 226 -15.24 8.69 -3.38
CA ALA A 226 -13.98 7.98 -3.57
C ALA A 226 -13.47 8.11 -5.00
N PHE A 227 -12.15 8.22 -5.16
CA PHE A 227 -11.45 8.30 -6.43
C PHE A 227 -10.39 7.20 -6.52
N GLY A 228 -10.29 6.53 -7.66
CA GLY A 228 -9.34 5.45 -7.90
C GLY A 228 -9.16 5.13 -9.38
N ASP A 229 -8.13 4.37 -9.72
CA ASP A 229 -7.81 3.97 -11.10
C ASP A 229 -7.39 2.50 -11.27
N GLY A 230 -7.02 1.82 -10.18
CA GLY A 230 -6.53 0.45 -10.23
C GLY A 230 -7.56 -0.62 -9.81
N HIS A 231 -7.28 -1.89 -10.13
CA HIS A 231 -8.11 -3.02 -9.67
C HIS A 231 -8.28 -3.07 -8.15
N ASN A 232 -7.28 -2.64 -7.38
CA ASN A 232 -7.35 -2.58 -5.92
C ASN A 232 -8.28 -1.48 -5.39
N ASP A 233 -8.81 -0.61 -6.27
CA ASP A 233 -9.77 0.44 -5.93
C ASP A 233 -11.22 0.02 -6.16
N TYR A 234 -11.44 -1.03 -6.94
CA TYR A 234 -12.77 -1.44 -7.37
C TYR A 234 -13.77 -1.52 -6.21
N THR A 235 -13.45 -2.28 -5.17
CA THR A 235 -14.31 -2.46 -4.01
C THR A 235 -14.57 -1.15 -3.25
N MET A 236 -13.57 -0.26 -3.21
CA MET A 236 -13.67 1.07 -2.61
C MET A 236 -14.62 1.98 -3.39
N LEU A 237 -14.52 1.98 -4.72
CA LEU A 237 -15.38 2.78 -5.59
C LEU A 237 -16.83 2.27 -5.56
N GLU A 238 -17.02 0.94 -5.56
CA GLU A 238 -18.35 0.32 -5.44
C GLU A 238 -19.01 0.60 -4.09
N TRP A 239 -18.23 0.58 -3.01
CA TRP A 239 -18.73 0.80 -1.65
C TRP A 239 -19.13 2.26 -1.38
N ALA A 240 -18.41 3.24 -1.93
CA ALA A 240 -18.65 4.66 -1.69
C ALA A 240 -19.99 5.13 -2.30
N GLY A 241 -20.68 6.05 -1.62
CA GLY A 241 -21.91 6.64 -2.17
C GLY A 241 -21.71 7.34 -3.52
N THR A 242 -20.47 7.79 -3.79
CA THR A 242 -20.06 8.27 -5.11
C THR A 242 -18.64 7.74 -5.38
N GLY A 243 -18.52 6.73 -6.23
CA GLY A 243 -17.25 6.24 -6.76
C GLY A 243 -16.92 6.90 -8.09
N ILE A 244 -15.71 7.38 -8.24
CA ILE A 244 -15.21 8.02 -9.46
C ILE A 244 -13.97 7.29 -9.93
N ALA A 245 -14.10 6.60 -11.07
CA ALA A 245 -12.96 6.08 -11.80
C ALA A 245 -12.27 7.21 -12.55
N MET A 246 -10.93 7.25 -12.51
CA MET A 246 -10.13 8.22 -13.24
C MET A 246 -10.16 7.89 -14.74
N GLU A 247 -9.84 8.88 -15.61
CA GLU A 247 -9.80 8.69 -17.06
C GLU A 247 -8.77 7.61 -17.49
N ASN A 248 -7.71 7.44 -16.71
CA ASN A 248 -6.67 6.42 -16.89
C ASN A 248 -6.96 5.11 -16.15
N ALA A 249 -8.17 4.93 -15.60
CA ALA A 249 -8.52 3.71 -14.89
C ALA A 249 -8.47 2.48 -15.80
N VAL A 250 -8.16 1.32 -15.21
CA VAL A 250 -8.21 0.04 -15.91
C VAL A 250 -9.64 -0.26 -16.36
N GLU A 251 -9.78 -0.80 -17.59
CA GLU A 251 -11.06 -1.31 -18.08
C GLU A 251 -11.39 -2.64 -17.37
N GLU A 252 -12.56 -2.73 -16.75
CA GLU A 252 -13.17 -3.97 -16.25
C GLU A 252 -14.47 -4.28 -16.97
#